data_bc504d8e35da846171179c2cb46d8e4f
#
_entry.id   bc504d8e35da846171179c2cb46d8e4f
#
_cell.length_a   1.000
_cell.length_b   1.000
_cell.length_c   1.000
_cell.angle_alpha   90.00
_cell.angle_beta   90.00
_cell.angle_gamma   90.00
#
_symmetry.space_group_name_H-M   'P 1'
#
loop_
_entity.id
_entity.type
_entity.pdbx_description
1 polymer ?
#
loop_
_entity_poly.entity_id
_entity_poly.type
_entity_poly.pdbx_seq_one_letter_code
_entity_poly.pdbx_strand_id
1 'polypeptide(L)'
;MKVLVVGNGAREHAITWKLAQSPSDPTLFVAPGNAGTAEIAENIPIGAEDINSLVHYAKSNDIDLTVVGPEMPLAAGIVDRFD
;
A
#
# COMPACT_ATOMS: atom_id res chain seq x y z
N MET A 1 -2.57 -13.42 2.69
CA MET A 1 -1.66 -12.32 3.06
C MET A 1 -2.29 -10.98 2.67
N LYS A 2 -2.27 -10.03 3.57
CA LYS A 2 -2.76 -8.69 3.30
C LYS A 2 -1.59 -7.76 3.02
N VAL A 3 -1.63 -7.07 1.89
CA VAL A 3 -0.56 -6.19 1.45
C VAL A 3 -1.10 -4.77 1.27
N LEU A 4 -0.42 -3.80 1.84
CA LEU A 4 -0.74 -2.38 1.66
C LEU A 4 0.34 -1.73 0.81
N VAL A 5 -0.06 -1.13 -0.31
CA VAL A 5 0.84 -0.37 -1.17
C VAL A 5 0.58 1.12 -0.92
N VAL A 6 1.63 1.87 -0.62
CA VAL A 6 1.51 3.30 -0.31
C VAL A 6 1.91 4.13 -1.51
N GLY A 7 0.99 4.94 -2.00
CA GLY A 7 1.21 5.82 -3.13
C GLY A 7 0.00 5.92 -4.03
N ASN A 8 0.10 6.76 -5.07
CA ASN A 8 -1.02 7.01 -5.97
C ASN A 8 -0.61 7.14 -7.44
N GLY A 9 0.64 6.82 -7.77
CA GLY A 9 1.16 6.99 -9.11
C GLY A 9 1.12 5.74 -9.96
N ALA A 10 1.63 5.84 -11.18
CA ALA A 10 1.68 4.72 -12.11
C ALA A 10 2.55 3.59 -11.59
N ARG A 11 3.61 3.91 -10.84
CA ARG A 11 4.50 2.91 -10.28
C ARG A 11 3.78 2.03 -9.26
N GLU A 12 2.98 2.64 -8.39
CA GLU A 12 2.20 1.91 -7.40
C GLU A 12 1.13 1.07 -8.07
N HIS A 13 0.55 1.56 -9.17
CA HIS A 13 -0.38 0.78 -9.96
C HIS A 13 0.31 -0.46 -10.55
N ALA A 14 1.52 -0.29 -11.10
CA ALA A 14 2.27 -1.40 -11.67
C ALA A 14 2.63 -2.45 -10.61
N ILE A 15 3.06 -2.01 -9.44
CA ILE A 15 3.37 -2.90 -8.32
C ILE A 15 2.14 -3.69 -7.90
N THR A 16 1.01 -3.01 -7.75
CA THR A 16 -0.26 -3.62 -7.35
C THR A 16 -0.72 -4.66 -8.38
N TRP A 17 -0.62 -4.30 -9.66
CA TRP A 17 -0.99 -5.21 -10.75
C TRP A 17 -0.14 -6.47 -10.72
N LYS A 18 1.17 -6.31 -10.48
CA LYS A 18 2.08 -7.46 -10.42
C LYS A 18 1.74 -8.35 -9.22
N LEU A 19 1.44 -7.76 -8.08
CA LEU A 19 1.05 -8.51 -6.88
C LEU A 19 -0.27 -9.24 -7.07
N ALA A 20 -1.20 -8.65 -7.81
CA ALA A 20 -2.49 -9.27 -8.09
C ALA A 20 -2.36 -10.56 -8.90
N GLN A 21 -1.25 -10.73 -9.60
CA GLN A 21 -0.99 -11.93 -10.39
C GLN A 21 -0.23 -13.00 -9.60
N SER A 22 0.10 -12.72 -8.34
CA SER A 22 0.84 -13.68 -7.52
C SER A 22 0.02 -14.94 -7.26
N PRO A 23 0.64 -16.13 -7.34
CA PRO A 23 -0.06 -17.37 -7.02
C PRO A 23 -0.61 -17.43 -5.59
N SER A 24 -0.06 -16.63 -4.67
CA SER A 24 -0.53 -16.59 -3.29
C SER A 24 -1.85 -15.84 -3.13
N ASP A 25 -2.30 -15.15 -4.18
CA ASP A 25 -3.57 -14.42 -4.21
C ASP A 25 -3.72 -13.48 -3.00
N PRO A 26 -2.81 -12.50 -2.84
CA PRO A 26 -2.86 -11.62 -1.68
C PRO A 26 -4.06 -10.68 -1.74
N THR A 27 -4.57 -10.29 -0.58
CA THR A 27 -5.57 -9.24 -0.47
C THR A 27 -4.84 -7.90 -0.54
N LEU A 28 -5.20 -7.06 -1.50
CA LEU A 28 -4.44 -5.84 -1.81
C LEU A 28 -5.20 -4.59 -1.42
N PHE A 29 -4.48 -3.67 -0.78
CA PHE A 29 -4.97 -2.35 -0.41
C PHE A 29 -3.96 -1.32 -0.92
N VAL A 30 -4.43 -0.16 -1.36
CA VAL A 30 -3.56 0.92 -1.83
C VAL A 30 -4.00 2.23 -1.17
N ALA A 31 -3.06 2.98 -0.63
CA ALA A 31 -3.35 4.24 0.06
C ALA A 31 -2.50 5.36 -0.53
N PRO A 32 -3.08 6.40 -1.10
CA PRO A 32 -4.51 6.57 -1.40
C PRO A 32 -4.96 5.86 -2.67
N GLY A 33 -4.04 5.44 -3.53
CA GLY A 33 -4.35 4.79 -4.78
C GLY A 33 -4.83 5.75 -5.86
N ASN A 34 -5.29 5.18 -6.96
CA ASN A 34 -5.84 5.94 -8.09
C ASN A 34 -6.92 5.11 -8.79
N ALA A 35 -7.47 5.63 -9.90
CA ALA A 35 -8.54 4.92 -10.61
C ALA A 35 -8.11 3.54 -11.12
N GLY A 36 -6.84 3.41 -11.52
CA GLY A 36 -6.32 2.12 -11.98
C GLY A 36 -6.20 1.10 -10.86
N THR A 37 -5.72 1.52 -9.69
CA THR A 37 -5.59 0.60 -8.56
C THR A 37 -6.95 0.20 -7.99
N ALA A 38 -7.98 1.05 -8.15
CA ALA A 38 -9.33 0.72 -7.69
C ALA A 38 -9.91 -0.49 -8.41
N GLU A 39 -9.42 -0.81 -9.59
CA GLU A 39 -9.91 -1.96 -10.36
C GLU A 39 -9.31 -3.29 -9.88
N ILE A 40 -8.18 -3.25 -9.18
CA ILE A 40 -7.46 -4.47 -8.80
C ILE A 40 -7.21 -4.56 -7.29
N ALA A 41 -7.56 -3.53 -6.53
CA ALA A 41 -7.33 -3.49 -5.09
C ALA A 41 -8.35 -2.56 -4.45
N GLU A 42 -8.33 -2.50 -3.13
CA GLU A 42 -9.17 -1.55 -2.42
C GLU A 42 -8.34 -0.28 -2.13
N ASN A 43 -8.81 0.87 -2.62
CA ASN A 43 -8.17 2.14 -2.31
C ASN A 43 -8.61 2.62 -0.92
N ILE A 44 -7.63 3.04 -0.12
CA ILE A 44 -7.87 3.50 1.25
C ILE A 44 -7.69 5.03 1.26
N PRO A 45 -8.64 5.80 1.78
CA PRO A 45 -8.57 7.26 1.74
C PRO A 45 -7.61 7.84 2.78
N ILE A 46 -6.36 7.41 2.74
CA ILE A 46 -5.30 7.91 3.61
C ILE A 46 -4.19 8.43 2.72
N GLY A 47 -3.76 9.67 2.94
CA GLY A 47 -2.69 10.26 2.16
C GLY A 47 -1.36 9.53 2.38
N ALA A 48 -0.55 9.43 1.33
CA ALA A 48 0.72 8.72 1.40
C ALA A 48 1.68 9.33 2.42
N GLU A 49 1.48 10.60 2.78
CA GLU A 49 2.33 11.30 3.74
C GLU A 49 1.82 11.20 5.18
N ASP A 50 0.63 10.66 5.37
CA ASP A 50 0.01 10.56 6.70
C ASP A 50 0.45 9.27 7.37
N ILE A 51 1.69 9.26 7.84
CA ILE A 51 2.33 8.07 8.41
C ILE A 51 1.56 7.51 9.59
N ASN A 52 1.08 8.37 10.48
CA ASN A 52 0.37 7.90 11.68
C ASN A 52 -0.92 7.16 11.31
N SER A 53 -1.68 7.68 10.36
CA SER A 53 -2.90 7.03 9.92
C SER A 53 -2.61 5.72 9.20
N LEU A 54 -1.54 5.68 8.39
CA LEU A 54 -1.14 4.46 7.69
C LEU A 54 -0.75 3.37 8.68
N VAL A 55 0.04 3.71 9.69
CA VAL A 55 0.45 2.74 10.72
C VAL A 55 -0.77 2.23 11.48
N HIS A 56 -1.67 3.13 11.84
CA HIS A 56 -2.89 2.76 12.54
C HIS A 56 -3.75 1.80 11.70
N TYR A 57 -3.91 2.13 10.42
CA TYR A 57 -4.66 1.28 9.50
C TYR A 57 -4.06 -0.12 9.39
N ALA A 58 -2.73 -0.18 9.24
CA ALA A 58 -2.05 -1.45 9.08
C ALA A 58 -2.22 -2.34 10.32
N LYS A 59 -2.12 -1.75 11.50
CA LYS A 59 -2.31 -2.50 12.74
C LYS A 59 -3.76 -2.95 12.94
N SER A 60 -4.70 -2.07 12.61
CA SER A 60 -6.12 -2.36 12.80
C SER A 60 -6.63 -3.43 11.83
N ASN A 61 -5.99 -3.58 10.68
CA ASN A 61 -6.44 -4.49 9.62
C ASN A 61 -5.49 -5.67 9.41
N ASP A 62 -4.53 -5.87 10.31
CA ASP A 62 -3.60 -7.00 10.27
C ASP A 62 -2.85 -7.08 8.94
N ILE A 63 -2.35 -5.94 8.46
CA ILE A 63 -1.54 -5.89 7.23
C ILE A 63 -0.24 -6.65 7.46
N ASP A 64 0.06 -7.59 6.58
CA ASP A 64 1.25 -8.43 6.67
C ASP A 64 2.48 -7.79 6.06
N LEU A 65 2.30 -7.03 4.97
CA LEU A 65 3.40 -6.41 4.24
C LEU A 65 2.99 -5.02 3.76
N THR A 66 3.86 -4.04 3.95
CA THR A 66 3.66 -2.70 3.43
C THR A 66 4.74 -2.38 2.41
N VAL A 67 4.32 -1.99 1.20
CA VAL A 67 5.22 -1.61 0.11
C VAL A 67 5.13 -0.11 -0.09
N VAL A 68 6.27 0.58 -0.05
CA VAL A 68 6.33 2.02 -0.23
C VAL A 68 7.10 2.32 -1.51
N GLY A 69 6.54 3.17 -2.37
CA GLY A 69 7.19 3.52 -3.63
C GLY A 69 8.54 4.20 -3.39
N PRO A 70 9.53 3.95 -4.24
CA PRO A 70 10.88 4.49 -4.04
C PRO A 70 10.96 6.01 -4.12
N GLU A 71 9.97 6.66 -4.71
CA GLU A 71 9.92 8.12 -4.79
C GLU A 71 9.41 8.77 -3.51
N MET A 72 8.98 7.97 -2.52
CA MET A 72 8.44 8.51 -1.28
C MET A 72 9.57 8.90 -0.34
N PRO A 73 9.69 10.18 0.04
CA PRO A 73 10.79 10.62 0.91
C PRO A 73 10.80 9.99 2.29
N LEU A 74 9.65 9.53 2.75
CA LEU A 74 9.52 8.97 4.09
C LEU A 74 9.48 7.45 4.09
N ALA A 75 9.90 6.81 3.01
CA ALA A 75 9.81 5.36 2.86
C ALA A 75 10.48 4.61 4.01
N ALA A 76 11.70 5.01 4.38
CA ALA A 76 12.43 4.35 5.46
C ALA A 76 11.70 4.48 6.80
N GLY A 77 11.17 5.66 7.07
CA GLY A 77 10.44 5.90 8.31
C GLY A 77 9.17 5.07 8.40
N ILE A 78 8.45 4.93 7.28
CA ILE A 78 7.25 4.12 7.24
C ILE A 78 7.57 2.66 7.50
N VAL A 79 8.60 2.13 6.84
CA VAL A 79 9.00 0.73 7.01
C VAL A 79 9.35 0.44 8.47
N ASP A 80 10.14 1.30 9.09
CA ASP A 80 10.53 1.13 10.50
C ASP A 80 9.32 1.12 11.43
N ARG A 81 8.30 1.91 11.12
CA ARG A 81 7.12 2.01 11.96
C ARG A 81 6.18 0.83 11.81
N PHE A 82 6.22 0.14 10.71
CA PHE A 82 5.36 -1.04 10.49
C PHE A 82 5.98 -2.31 11.07
N ASP A 83 7.25 -2.27 11.35
CA ASP A 83 7.92 -3.37 12.02
C ASP A 83 7.56 -3.38 13.51
#